data_bf9ce35d37b4bb3bbfe02ac6ba4f3209
#
_entry.id   bf9ce35d37b4bb3bbfe02ac6ba4f3209
#
_cell.length_a   1.000
_cell.length_b   1.000
_cell.length_c   1.000
_cell.angle_alpha   90.00
_cell.angle_beta   90.00
_cell.angle_gamma   90.00
#
_symmetry.space_group_name_H-M   'P 1'
#
loop_
_entity.id
_entity.type
_entity.pdbx_description
1 polymer ?
#
loop_
_entity_poly.entity_id
_entity_poly.type
_entity_poly.pdbx_seq_one_letter_code
_entity_poly.pdbx_strand_id
1 'polypeptide(L)'
;MKKRLISLFLILCLCSVALVGCGRKKEKADVFYYTFSDTYISSVRTALKKELTDRGLSSSDYDGSGSQTTQTEQVRTAVTGGAKVLLVNIVNTGSDDAATEIVGLAKNAGVPLVFFNREVSDGIVNSYDQCAFVGTRAEEAGILQGEMIGEYLLAHYDELDLNGDGRISYILFKGEEGNNEAIYRTKYSVEKANEMLMAAGKKPLRFYDESNKNEYLVDKNGQWSAAAANEYMTTALTTHNAANKNMIELVICNNDGMAEGAISALNAAGYNTGAGAPAIPVFGVDATEAAVALIRDGKMTGTVKQDAAGMAKALALLAANATEGKALMDSTGAFSVDETVRKIRIPYAKYFGE
;
A
#
# COMPACT_ATOMS: atom_id res chain seq x y z
N MET A 1 42.93 -19.19 -60.34
CA MET A 1 43.00 -18.54 -59.01
C MET A 1 41.90 -17.52 -58.77
N LYS A 2 41.49 -16.65 -59.71
CA LYS A 2 40.44 -15.61 -59.46
C LYS A 2 39.04 -16.16 -59.15
N LYS A 3 38.63 -17.32 -59.71
CA LYS A 3 37.30 -17.91 -59.42
C LYS A 3 37.15 -18.51 -57.97
N ARG A 4 38.27 -19.00 -57.39
CA ARG A 4 38.24 -19.54 -55.99
C ARG A 4 38.23 -18.43 -54.92
N LEU A 5 38.81 -17.27 -55.19
CA LEU A 5 38.77 -16.12 -54.32
C LEU A 5 37.35 -15.48 -54.22
N ILE A 6 36.62 -15.49 -55.36
CA ILE A 6 35.23 -14.92 -55.36
C ILE A 6 34.26 -15.82 -54.57
N SER A 7 34.43 -17.18 -54.66
CA SER A 7 33.62 -18.10 -53.86
C SER A 7 33.88 -17.98 -52.33
N LEU A 8 35.15 -17.74 -51.94
CA LEU A 8 35.48 -17.55 -50.49
C LEU A 8 34.94 -16.23 -49.95
N PHE A 9 34.90 -15.17 -50.77
CA PHE A 9 34.33 -13.87 -50.34
C PHE A 9 32.81 -13.89 -50.24
N LEU A 10 32.10 -14.64 -51.08
CA LEU A 10 30.66 -14.82 -50.98
C LEU A 10 30.26 -15.65 -49.74
N ILE A 11 31.04 -16.68 -49.37
CA ILE A 11 30.77 -17.48 -48.16
C ILE A 11 31.04 -16.65 -46.89
N LEU A 12 32.07 -15.79 -46.89
CA LEU A 12 32.35 -14.90 -45.77
C LEU A 12 31.28 -13.82 -45.58
N CYS A 13 30.67 -13.30 -46.65
CA CYS A 13 29.55 -12.34 -46.58
C CYS A 13 28.23 -13.00 -46.14
N LEU A 14 27.99 -14.28 -46.44
CA LEU A 14 26.81 -14.99 -45.93
C LEU A 14 26.92 -15.35 -44.44
N CYS A 15 28.11 -15.57 -43.90
CA CYS A 15 28.30 -15.81 -42.45
C CYS A 15 28.23 -14.54 -41.63
N SER A 16 28.44 -13.34 -42.18
CA SER A 16 28.33 -12.08 -41.43
C SER A 16 26.90 -11.56 -41.28
N VAL A 17 25.93 -12.10 -42.05
CA VAL A 17 24.50 -11.74 -41.89
C VAL A 17 23.79 -12.57 -40.81
N ALA A 18 24.38 -13.69 -40.38
CA ALA A 18 23.79 -14.55 -39.35
C ALA A 18 24.09 -14.09 -37.88
N LEU A 19 24.84 -13.00 -37.69
CA LEU A 19 25.18 -12.44 -36.37
C LEU A 19 24.53 -11.08 -36.10
N VAL A 20 23.50 -10.69 -36.86
CA VAL A 20 22.53 -9.72 -36.34
C VAL A 20 21.72 -10.47 -35.32
N GLY A 21 22.25 -10.60 -34.13
CA GLY A 21 21.52 -11.02 -32.96
C GLY A 21 20.27 -10.16 -32.88
N CYS A 22 19.13 -10.73 -33.23
CA CYS A 22 17.83 -10.18 -32.87
C CYS A 22 17.86 -10.05 -31.35
N GLY A 23 18.29 -8.91 -30.83
CA GLY A 23 18.03 -8.53 -29.46
C GLY A 23 16.51 -8.62 -29.28
N ARG A 24 16.01 -9.73 -28.73
CA ARG A 24 14.59 -9.91 -28.45
C ARG A 24 14.19 -8.69 -27.68
N LYS A 25 13.33 -7.84 -28.27
CA LYS A 25 12.78 -6.68 -27.59
C LYS A 25 12.14 -7.25 -26.33
N LYS A 26 12.63 -6.83 -25.14
CA LYS A 26 12.07 -7.30 -23.90
C LYS A 26 10.58 -6.99 -23.90
N GLU A 27 9.76 -7.98 -23.60
CA GLU A 27 8.33 -7.76 -23.38
C GLU A 27 8.16 -6.79 -22.21
N LYS A 28 7.08 -6.02 -22.23
CA LYS A 28 6.88 -4.88 -21.34
C LYS A 28 5.56 -4.98 -20.59
N ALA A 29 5.59 -4.73 -19.30
CA ALA A 29 4.42 -4.45 -18.50
C ALA A 29 4.19 -2.93 -18.41
N ASP A 30 2.95 -2.48 -18.62
CA ASP A 30 2.54 -1.10 -18.39
C ASP A 30 1.92 -1.00 -16.99
N VAL A 31 2.55 -0.22 -16.09
CA VAL A 31 2.22 -0.18 -14.66
C VAL A 31 1.72 1.21 -14.29
N PHE A 32 0.51 1.29 -13.79
CA PHE A 32 -0.19 2.54 -13.46
C PHE A 32 -0.35 2.63 -11.94
N TYR A 33 0.22 3.66 -11.35
CA TYR A 33 0.15 3.94 -9.92
C TYR A 33 -0.83 5.08 -9.66
N TYR A 34 -1.57 5.02 -8.54
CA TYR A 34 -2.47 6.10 -8.18
C TYR A 34 -1.72 7.40 -7.89
N THR A 35 -0.53 7.31 -7.28
CA THR A 35 0.45 8.39 -7.15
C THR A 35 1.85 7.83 -6.90
N PHE A 36 2.89 8.57 -7.29
CA PHE A 36 4.28 8.25 -6.94
C PHE A 36 4.70 8.79 -5.57
N SER A 37 3.91 9.69 -4.98
CA SER A 37 4.24 10.32 -3.69
C SER A 37 3.99 9.43 -2.48
N ASP A 38 3.22 8.35 -2.61
CA ASP A 38 2.98 7.38 -1.54
C ASP A 38 4.23 6.54 -1.28
N THR A 39 4.67 6.50 -0.01
CA THR A 39 5.92 5.83 0.40
C THR A 39 5.84 4.31 0.26
N TYR A 40 4.69 3.69 0.61
CA TYR A 40 4.48 2.26 0.42
C TYR A 40 4.46 1.88 -1.07
N ILE A 41 3.73 2.63 -1.88
CA ILE A 41 3.68 2.42 -3.34
C ILE A 41 5.04 2.62 -3.98
N SER A 42 5.88 3.53 -3.49
CA SER A 42 7.27 3.67 -3.92
C SER A 42 8.09 2.41 -3.64
N SER A 43 7.87 1.75 -2.49
CA SER A 43 8.50 0.47 -2.15
C SER A 43 8.03 -0.66 -3.08
N VAL A 44 6.73 -0.76 -3.35
CA VAL A 44 6.16 -1.72 -4.32
C VAL A 44 6.75 -1.49 -5.71
N ARG A 45 6.81 -0.23 -6.18
CA ARG A 45 7.38 0.13 -7.50
C ARG A 45 8.83 -0.31 -7.64
N THR A 46 9.63 -0.05 -6.62
CA THR A 46 11.05 -0.46 -6.59
C THR A 46 11.20 -1.97 -6.64
N ALA A 47 10.46 -2.71 -5.82
CA ALA A 47 10.48 -4.16 -5.79
C ALA A 47 9.94 -4.77 -7.10
N LEU A 48 8.85 -4.24 -7.64
CA LEU A 48 8.24 -4.73 -8.88
C LEU A 48 9.17 -4.55 -10.08
N LYS A 49 9.84 -3.41 -10.19
CA LYS A 49 10.83 -3.18 -11.25
C LYS A 49 11.95 -4.21 -11.22
N LYS A 50 12.43 -4.58 -10.04
CA LYS A 50 13.42 -5.62 -9.84
C LYS A 50 12.86 -6.99 -10.27
N GLU A 51 11.71 -7.39 -9.75
CA GLU A 51 11.09 -8.69 -10.02
C GLU A 51 10.75 -8.88 -11.51
N LEU A 52 10.28 -7.84 -12.21
CA LEU A 52 10.06 -7.85 -13.65
C LEU A 52 11.38 -8.04 -14.40
N THR A 53 12.44 -7.31 -14.01
CA THR A 53 13.76 -7.41 -14.62
C THR A 53 14.33 -8.82 -14.47
N ASP A 54 14.22 -9.42 -13.29
CA ASP A 54 14.69 -10.79 -12.99
C ASP A 54 13.95 -11.84 -13.85
N ARG A 55 12.72 -11.53 -14.29
CA ARG A 55 11.94 -12.37 -15.23
C ARG A 55 12.14 -12.01 -16.70
N GLY A 56 13.08 -11.11 -17.02
CA GLY A 56 13.37 -10.69 -18.39
C GLY A 56 12.38 -9.69 -18.98
N LEU A 57 11.48 -9.15 -18.18
CA LEU A 57 10.52 -8.12 -18.56
C LEU A 57 11.09 -6.71 -18.29
N SER A 58 10.52 -5.71 -18.96
CA SER A 58 10.69 -4.30 -18.62
C SER A 58 9.37 -3.70 -18.16
N SER A 59 9.41 -2.54 -17.50
CA SER A 59 8.19 -1.78 -17.18
C SER A 59 8.18 -0.40 -17.80
N SER A 60 6.99 0.11 -18.08
CA SER A 60 6.72 1.54 -18.18
C SER A 60 5.83 1.93 -17.04
N ASP A 61 6.29 2.85 -16.21
CA ASP A 61 5.62 3.29 -15.00
C ASP A 61 4.91 4.62 -15.27
N TYR A 62 3.63 4.71 -14.90
CA TYR A 62 2.77 5.88 -15.09
C TYR A 62 2.27 6.38 -13.73
N ASP A 63 2.39 7.69 -13.51
CA ASP A 63 1.88 8.36 -12.32
C ASP A 63 0.48 8.93 -12.59
N GLY A 64 -0.52 8.46 -11.87
CA GLY A 64 -1.88 9.02 -11.91
C GLY A 64 -2.00 10.36 -11.21
N SER A 65 -1.00 10.70 -10.35
CA SER A 65 -0.94 11.95 -9.59
C SER A 65 -2.24 12.24 -8.80
N GLY A 66 -2.91 11.20 -8.30
CA GLY A 66 -4.19 11.30 -7.61
C GLY A 66 -5.39 11.64 -8.52
N SER A 67 -5.23 11.61 -9.84
CA SER A 67 -6.27 11.95 -10.81
C SER A 67 -6.73 10.71 -11.59
N GLN A 68 -7.95 10.27 -11.36
CA GLN A 68 -8.52 9.14 -12.10
C GLN A 68 -8.63 9.43 -13.61
N THR A 69 -8.97 10.65 -13.99
CA THR A 69 -9.03 11.05 -15.42
C THR A 69 -7.65 10.89 -16.06
N THR A 70 -6.59 11.35 -15.42
CA THR A 70 -5.21 11.19 -15.90
C THR A 70 -4.87 9.72 -16.05
N GLN A 71 -5.15 8.89 -15.05
CA GLN A 71 -4.85 7.46 -15.09
C GLN A 71 -5.63 6.74 -16.20
N THR A 72 -6.91 7.03 -16.38
CA THR A 72 -7.74 6.43 -17.45
C THR A 72 -7.17 6.76 -18.84
N GLU A 73 -6.74 8.00 -19.08
CA GLU A 73 -6.13 8.39 -20.36
C GLU A 73 -4.76 7.75 -20.57
N GLN A 74 -3.98 7.55 -19.52
CA GLN A 74 -2.73 6.79 -19.58
C GLN A 74 -2.99 5.33 -19.98
N VAL A 75 -3.98 4.67 -19.36
CA VAL A 75 -4.39 3.29 -19.70
C VAL A 75 -4.85 3.22 -21.16
N ARG A 76 -5.71 4.15 -21.60
CA ARG A 76 -6.19 4.24 -22.99
C ARG A 76 -5.03 4.35 -23.98
N THR A 77 -4.07 5.20 -23.67
CA THR A 77 -2.86 5.39 -24.49
C THR A 77 -2.01 4.12 -24.57
N ALA A 78 -1.79 3.46 -23.44
CA ALA A 78 -1.03 2.20 -23.41
C ALA A 78 -1.72 1.09 -24.21
N VAL A 79 -3.04 0.92 -24.03
CA VAL A 79 -3.85 -0.05 -24.79
C VAL A 79 -3.75 0.22 -26.30
N THR A 80 -3.91 1.48 -26.73
CA THR A 80 -3.79 1.88 -28.13
C THR A 80 -2.37 1.67 -28.65
N GLY A 81 -1.37 1.82 -27.79
CA GLY A 81 0.04 1.56 -28.08
C GLY A 81 0.43 0.07 -28.13
N GLY A 82 -0.51 -0.84 -27.90
CA GLY A 82 -0.30 -2.29 -27.99
C GLY A 82 0.28 -2.89 -26.70
N ALA A 83 -0.15 -2.40 -25.54
CA ALA A 83 0.17 -2.96 -24.22
C ALA A 83 -0.04 -4.48 -24.21
N LYS A 84 0.85 -5.22 -23.52
CA LYS A 84 0.79 -6.69 -23.40
C LYS A 84 0.14 -7.13 -22.09
N VAL A 85 0.27 -6.32 -21.05
CA VAL A 85 -0.36 -6.50 -19.74
C VAL A 85 -0.46 -5.14 -19.05
N LEU A 86 -1.54 -4.92 -18.35
CA LEU A 86 -1.79 -3.71 -17.54
C LEU A 86 -1.76 -4.12 -16.06
N LEU A 87 -0.91 -3.47 -15.28
CA LEU A 87 -0.90 -3.56 -13.82
C LEU A 87 -1.39 -2.22 -13.27
N VAL A 88 -2.54 -2.20 -12.58
CA VAL A 88 -3.24 -0.96 -12.22
C VAL A 88 -3.48 -0.86 -10.73
N ASN A 89 -2.80 0.10 -10.10
CA ASN A 89 -3.11 0.59 -8.76
C ASN A 89 -4.08 1.78 -8.94
N ILE A 90 -5.37 1.49 -8.90
CA ILE A 90 -6.42 2.43 -9.30
C ILE A 90 -6.49 3.67 -8.40
N VAL A 91 -6.80 4.84 -8.96
CA VAL A 91 -6.94 6.08 -8.18
C VAL A 91 -8.25 6.10 -7.39
N ASN A 92 -9.38 5.92 -8.04
CA ASN A 92 -10.69 6.02 -7.40
C ASN A 92 -11.23 4.63 -7.03
N THR A 93 -11.46 4.41 -5.75
CA THR A 93 -12.06 3.18 -5.18
C THR A 93 -13.41 3.43 -4.51
N GLY A 94 -13.91 4.67 -4.51
CA GLY A 94 -15.18 5.03 -3.88
C GLY A 94 -16.42 4.50 -4.63
N SER A 95 -16.26 4.07 -5.89
CA SER A 95 -17.27 3.37 -6.69
C SER A 95 -16.60 2.47 -7.71
N ASP A 96 -17.39 1.56 -8.33
CA ASP A 96 -16.90 0.66 -9.38
C ASP A 96 -16.76 1.34 -10.76
N ASP A 97 -17.16 2.61 -10.93
CA ASP A 97 -17.22 3.26 -12.24
C ASP A 97 -15.85 3.33 -12.92
N ALA A 98 -14.84 3.79 -12.19
CA ALA A 98 -13.48 3.89 -12.72
C ALA A 98 -12.90 2.52 -13.10
N ALA A 99 -13.09 1.52 -12.25
CA ALA A 99 -12.63 0.15 -12.51
C ALA A 99 -13.37 -0.46 -13.71
N THR A 100 -14.67 -0.21 -13.84
CA THR A 100 -15.49 -0.64 -14.99
C THR A 100 -14.96 -0.07 -16.31
N GLU A 101 -14.60 1.21 -16.33
CA GLU A 101 -14.05 1.85 -17.53
C GLU A 101 -12.68 1.21 -17.91
N ILE A 102 -11.79 1.03 -16.94
CA ILE A 102 -10.47 0.41 -17.16
C ILE A 102 -10.62 -1.04 -17.66
N VAL A 103 -11.51 -1.84 -17.03
CA VAL A 103 -11.82 -3.19 -17.51
C VAL A 103 -12.36 -3.15 -18.94
N GLY A 104 -13.26 -2.22 -19.26
CA GLY A 104 -13.79 -2.04 -20.61
C GLY A 104 -12.70 -1.80 -21.66
N LEU A 105 -11.73 -0.92 -21.36
CA LEU A 105 -10.59 -0.65 -22.23
C LEU A 105 -9.75 -1.92 -22.45
N ALA A 106 -9.40 -2.64 -21.38
CA ALA A 106 -8.60 -3.85 -21.43
C ALA A 106 -9.31 -4.98 -22.19
N LYS A 107 -10.57 -5.25 -21.85
CA LYS A 107 -11.39 -6.31 -22.44
C LYS A 107 -11.63 -6.11 -23.93
N ASN A 108 -11.95 -4.89 -24.36
CA ASN A 108 -12.16 -4.58 -25.77
C ASN A 108 -10.91 -4.78 -26.62
N ALA A 109 -9.72 -4.63 -26.02
CA ALA A 109 -8.44 -4.85 -26.69
C ALA A 109 -7.87 -6.25 -26.48
N GLY A 110 -8.50 -7.10 -25.65
CA GLY A 110 -8.00 -8.42 -25.31
C GLY A 110 -6.72 -8.41 -24.48
N VAL A 111 -6.47 -7.34 -23.70
CA VAL A 111 -5.24 -7.16 -22.91
C VAL A 111 -5.48 -7.64 -21.47
N PRO A 112 -4.64 -8.55 -20.93
CA PRO A 112 -4.71 -8.95 -19.52
C PRO A 112 -4.54 -7.77 -18.57
N LEU A 113 -5.33 -7.77 -17.47
CA LEU A 113 -5.40 -6.70 -16.50
C LEU A 113 -5.24 -7.24 -15.09
N VAL A 114 -4.36 -6.65 -14.30
CA VAL A 114 -4.21 -6.95 -12.88
C VAL A 114 -4.36 -5.66 -12.09
N PHE A 115 -5.42 -5.56 -11.31
CA PHE A 115 -5.50 -4.52 -10.28
C PHE A 115 -4.63 -4.90 -9.08
N PHE A 116 -4.07 -3.93 -8.36
CA PHE A 116 -3.26 -4.23 -7.20
C PHE A 116 -3.37 -3.18 -6.10
N ASN A 117 -3.09 -3.62 -4.86
CA ASN A 117 -3.11 -2.85 -3.61
C ASN A 117 -4.49 -2.24 -3.29
N ARG A 118 -5.00 -1.32 -4.07
CA ARG A 118 -6.29 -0.64 -3.88
C ARG A 118 -7.40 -1.53 -4.45
N GLU A 119 -8.18 -2.13 -3.56
CA GLU A 119 -9.09 -3.22 -3.91
C GLU A 119 -10.29 -2.74 -4.74
N VAL A 120 -10.59 -3.50 -5.79
CA VAL A 120 -11.81 -3.39 -6.59
C VAL A 120 -12.79 -4.52 -6.20
N SER A 121 -14.08 -4.32 -6.49
CA SER A 121 -15.12 -5.31 -6.14
C SER A 121 -14.91 -6.64 -6.89
N ASP A 122 -15.45 -7.72 -6.33
CA ASP A 122 -15.43 -9.05 -6.94
C ASP A 122 -16.14 -9.06 -8.30
N GLY A 123 -17.23 -8.27 -8.42
CA GLY A 123 -17.95 -8.07 -9.68
C GLY A 123 -17.06 -7.52 -10.79
N ILE A 124 -16.18 -6.57 -10.47
CA ILE A 124 -15.21 -6.02 -11.42
C ILE A 124 -14.22 -7.08 -11.90
N VAL A 125 -13.59 -7.80 -10.97
CA VAL A 125 -12.61 -8.86 -11.35
C VAL A 125 -13.28 -9.95 -12.18
N ASN A 126 -14.51 -10.35 -11.83
CA ASN A 126 -15.25 -11.40 -12.53
C ASN A 126 -15.85 -10.96 -13.88
N SER A 127 -15.91 -9.65 -14.16
CA SER A 127 -16.47 -9.13 -15.42
C SER A 127 -15.58 -9.37 -16.64
N TYR A 128 -14.32 -9.78 -16.43
CA TYR A 128 -13.35 -10.08 -17.49
C TYR A 128 -12.46 -11.27 -17.11
N ASP A 129 -12.43 -12.33 -17.93
CA ASP A 129 -11.72 -13.58 -17.62
C ASP A 129 -10.19 -13.40 -17.50
N GLN A 130 -9.63 -12.39 -18.17
CA GLN A 130 -8.22 -12.02 -18.04
C GLN A 130 -8.01 -10.85 -17.06
N CYS A 131 -8.86 -10.74 -16.04
CA CYS A 131 -8.70 -9.79 -14.93
C CYS A 131 -8.39 -10.55 -13.65
N ALA A 132 -7.45 -10.01 -12.85
CA ALA A 132 -7.10 -10.50 -11.52
C ALA A 132 -6.83 -9.33 -10.55
N PHE A 133 -6.69 -9.64 -9.27
CA PHE A 133 -6.27 -8.69 -8.26
C PHE A 133 -5.12 -9.27 -7.43
N VAL A 134 -4.17 -8.42 -7.04
CA VAL A 134 -3.10 -8.72 -6.09
C VAL A 134 -3.12 -7.69 -4.98
N GLY A 135 -3.39 -8.10 -3.77
CA GLY A 135 -3.45 -7.18 -2.63
C GLY A 135 -3.62 -7.90 -1.32
N THR A 136 -4.02 -7.17 -0.31
CA THR A 136 -4.20 -7.65 1.05
C THR A 136 -5.69 -7.89 1.35
N ARG A 137 -6.00 -8.37 2.55
CA ARG A 137 -7.34 -8.27 3.14
C ARG A 137 -7.35 -7.02 4.02
N ALA A 138 -8.08 -6.00 3.62
CA ALA A 138 -8.03 -4.69 4.28
C ALA A 138 -8.42 -4.75 5.78
N GLU A 139 -9.37 -5.63 6.15
CA GLU A 139 -9.78 -5.86 7.53
C GLU A 139 -8.66 -6.42 8.42
N GLU A 140 -7.77 -7.26 7.85
CA GLU A 140 -6.67 -7.89 8.58
C GLU A 140 -5.71 -6.84 9.16
N ALA A 141 -5.40 -5.79 8.41
CA ALA A 141 -4.55 -4.71 8.90
C ALA A 141 -5.12 -4.02 10.13
N GLY A 142 -6.42 -3.68 10.08
CA GLY A 142 -7.10 -3.05 11.23
C GLY A 142 -7.14 -3.96 12.45
N ILE A 143 -7.44 -5.25 12.26
CA ILE A 143 -7.46 -6.25 13.35
C ILE A 143 -6.08 -6.37 13.99
N LEU A 144 -5.03 -6.57 13.20
CA LEU A 144 -3.66 -6.68 13.70
C LEU A 144 -3.20 -5.40 14.40
N GLN A 145 -3.52 -4.22 13.85
CA GLN A 145 -3.21 -2.95 14.49
C GLN A 145 -3.95 -2.81 15.84
N GLY A 146 -5.22 -3.18 15.89
CA GLY A 146 -5.99 -3.17 17.13
C GLY A 146 -5.46 -4.15 18.18
N GLU A 147 -5.00 -5.35 17.77
CA GLU A 147 -4.32 -6.30 18.64
C GLU A 147 -3.00 -5.72 19.19
N MET A 148 -2.17 -5.11 18.33
CA MET A 148 -0.92 -4.46 18.74
C MET A 148 -1.19 -3.36 19.76
N ILE A 149 -2.21 -2.53 19.53
CA ILE A 149 -2.63 -1.48 20.43
C ILE A 149 -3.09 -2.07 21.78
N GLY A 150 -3.98 -3.08 21.73
CA GLY A 150 -4.50 -3.73 22.94
C GLY A 150 -3.40 -4.39 23.77
N GLU A 151 -2.48 -5.14 23.15
CA GLU A 151 -1.34 -5.76 23.80
C GLU A 151 -0.45 -4.72 24.50
N TYR A 152 -0.11 -3.64 23.78
CA TYR A 152 0.75 -2.59 24.32
C TYR A 152 0.09 -1.81 25.46
N LEU A 153 -1.17 -1.41 25.27
CA LEU A 153 -1.91 -0.67 26.30
C LEU A 153 -2.11 -1.50 27.56
N LEU A 154 -2.43 -2.79 27.45
CA LEU A 154 -2.60 -3.65 28.63
C LEU A 154 -1.32 -3.84 29.43
N ALA A 155 -0.17 -3.86 28.76
CA ALA A 155 1.13 -3.96 29.41
C ALA A 155 1.56 -2.67 30.13
N HIS A 156 1.08 -1.49 29.68
CA HIS A 156 1.54 -0.17 30.14
C HIS A 156 0.40 0.75 30.59
N TYR A 157 -0.80 0.21 30.90
CA TYR A 157 -2.03 0.98 31.03
C TYR A 157 -1.92 2.13 32.04
N ASP A 158 -1.41 1.83 33.24
CA ASP A 158 -1.36 2.82 34.33
C ASP A 158 -0.31 3.93 34.08
N GLU A 159 0.70 3.65 33.24
CA GLU A 159 1.71 4.63 32.82
C GLU A 159 1.18 5.55 31.70
N LEU A 160 0.27 5.02 30.87
CA LEU A 160 -0.28 5.70 29.70
C LEU A 160 -1.56 6.49 29.99
N ASP A 161 -2.25 6.22 31.11
CA ASP A 161 -3.37 7.04 31.61
C ASP A 161 -2.83 8.35 32.20
N LEU A 162 -2.34 9.23 31.32
CA LEU A 162 -1.73 10.51 31.69
C LEU A 162 -2.74 11.50 32.28
N ASN A 163 -4.02 11.33 31.95
CA ASN A 163 -5.11 12.16 32.41
C ASN A 163 -5.64 11.70 33.79
N GLY A 164 -5.36 10.46 34.19
CA GLY A 164 -5.76 9.86 35.48
C GLY A 164 -7.26 9.61 35.58
N ASP A 165 -7.97 9.44 34.47
CA ASP A 165 -9.42 9.23 34.43
C ASP A 165 -9.83 7.76 34.21
N GLY A 166 -8.84 6.86 34.13
CA GLY A 166 -9.01 5.43 33.93
C GLY A 166 -9.48 5.09 32.52
N ARG A 167 -9.14 5.91 31.52
CA ARG A 167 -9.49 5.73 30.13
C ARG A 167 -8.41 6.32 29.23
N ILE A 168 -8.02 5.60 28.18
CA ILE A 168 -7.04 6.09 27.20
C ILE A 168 -7.75 6.90 26.13
N SER A 169 -7.35 8.17 25.97
CA SER A 169 -7.82 9.05 24.91
C SER A 169 -6.98 8.86 23.64
N TYR A 170 -7.62 8.83 22.48
CA TYR A 170 -6.92 8.62 21.21
C TYR A 170 -7.27 9.66 20.16
N ILE A 171 -6.35 9.85 19.22
CA ILE A 171 -6.56 10.50 17.92
C ILE A 171 -6.35 9.48 16.81
N LEU A 172 -7.16 9.55 15.74
CA LEU A 172 -7.05 8.66 14.61
C LEU A 172 -7.00 9.44 13.29
N PHE A 173 -6.00 9.12 12.45
CA PHE A 173 -5.82 9.70 11.13
C PHE A 173 -6.22 8.71 10.05
N LYS A 174 -7.27 9.06 9.28
CA LYS A 174 -7.82 8.28 8.18
C LYS A 174 -7.27 8.78 6.85
N GLY A 175 -6.82 7.85 6.00
CA GLY A 175 -6.16 8.19 4.75
C GLY A 175 -7.08 8.79 3.70
N GLU A 176 -8.29 8.23 3.52
CA GLU A 176 -9.20 8.59 2.43
C GLU A 176 -10.63 8.15 2.75
N GLU A 177 -11.62 8.90 2.28
CA GLU A 177 -13.01 8.46 2.33
C GLU A 177 -13.32 7.49 1.17
N GLY A 178 -14.18 6.50 1.44
CA GLY A 178 -14.62 5.54 0.42
C GLY A 178 -13.60 4.46 0.05
N ASN A 179 -12.39 4.51 0.58
CA ASN A 179 -11.37 3.50 0.36
C ASN A 179 -11.49 2.36 1.40
N ASN A 180 -11.50 1.10 0.94
CA ASN A 180 -11.70 -0.06 1.81
C ASN A 180 -10.60 -0.18 2.88
N GLU A 181 -9.33 0.02 2.53
CA GLU A 181 -8.22 -0.01 3.48
C GLU A 181 -8.42 1.03 4.58
N ALA A 182 -8.78 2.26 4.20
CA ALA A 182 -9.04 3.34 5.16
C ALA A 182 -10.24 3.04 6.06
N ILE A 183 -11.33 2.52 5.50
CA ILE A 183 -12.56 2.16 6.24
C ILE A 183 -12.25 1.09 7.28
N TYR A 184 -11.63 -0.02 6.87
CA TYR A 184 -11.41 -1.17 7.73
C TYR A 184 -10.27 -0.95 8.73
N ARG A 185 -9.18 -0.29 8.33
CA ARG A 185 -8.10 0.10 9.28
C ARG A 185 -8.64 1.02 10.36
N THR A 186 -9.46 2.02 10.01
CA THR A 186 -10.10 2.94 10.98
C THR A 186 -11.02 2.19 11.93
N LYS A 187 -11.89 1.32 11.41
CA LYS A 187 -12.87 0.59 12.20
C LYS A 187 -12.23 -0.43 13.12
N TYR A 188 -11.50 -1.38 12.56
CA TYR A 188 -11.06 -2.56 13.30
C TYR A 188 -9.89 -2.29 14.25
N SER A 189 -9.07 -1.25 14.01
CA SER A 189 -8.03 -0.88 14.97
C SER A 189 -8.61 -0.48 16.33
N VAL A 190 -9.70 0.29 16.32
CA VAL A 190 -10.38 0.73 17.54
C VAL A 190 -11.26 -0.38 18.13
N GLU A 191 -12.04 -1.07 17.30
CA GLU A 191 -12.93 -2.15 17.75
C GLU A 191 -12.15 -3.28 18.42
N LYS A 192 -11.04 -3.73 17.81
CA LYS A 192 -10.24 -4.83 18.34
C LYS A 192 -9.48 -4.43 19.62
N ALA A 193 -8.92 -3.22 19.66
CA ALA A 193 -8.31 -2.70 20.89
C ALA A 193 -9.33 -2.62 22.02
N ASN A 194 -10.53 -2.11 21.75
CA ASN A 194 -11.61 -2.03 22.73
C ASN A 194 -12.07 -3.41 23.22
N GLU A 195 -12.18 -4.40 22.32
CA GLU A 195 -12.50 -5.79 22.71
C GLU A 195 -11.50 -6.31 23.75
N MET A 196 -10.19 -6.11 23.50
CA MET A 196 -9.13 -6.57 24.40
C MET A 196 -9.14 -5.83 25.74
N LEU A 197 -9.28 -4.50 25.71
CA LEU A 197 -9.35 -3.68 26.93
C LEU A 197 -10.54 -4.08 27.79
N MET A 198 -11.73 -4.20 27.22
CA MET A 198 -12.94 -4.59 27.94
C MET A 198 -12.86 -6.01 28.51
N ALA A 199 -12.27 -6.95 27.77
CA ALA A 199 -12.03 -8.31 28.27
C ALA A 199 -11.11 -8.33 29.51
N ALA A 200 -10.21 -7.34 29.62
CA ALA A 200 -9.32 -7.15 30.77
C ALA A 200 -9.93 -6.23 31.87
N GLY A 201 -11.21 -5.86 31.75
CA GLY A 201 -11.90 -5.01 32.75
C GLY A 201 -11.53 -3.53 32.67
N LYS A 202 -10.85 -3.09 31.60
CA LYS A 202 -10.54 -1.67 31.37
C LYS A 202 -11.68 -1.00 30.59
N LYS A 203 -11.76 0.33 30.62
CA LYS A 203 -12.75 1.09 29.82
C LYS A 203 -12.32 1.09 28.34
N PRO A 204 -13.27 1.21 27.38
CA PRO A 204 -12.94 1.37 25.98
C PRO A 204 -12.22 2.70 25.73
N LEU A 205 -11.47 2.77 24.63
CA LEU A 205 -10.82 3.98 24.13
C LEU A 205 -11.84 5.13 23.99
N ARG A 206 -11.37 6.37 24.10
CA ARG A 206 -12.17 7.58 23.92
C ARG A 206 -11.51 8.48 22.88
N PHE A 207 -12.24 8.85 21.82
CA PHE A 207 -11.74 9.85 20.90
C PHE A 207 -11.53 11.18 21.62
N TYR A 208 -10.40 11.85 21.37
CA TYR A 208 -9.97 13.04 22.14
C TYR A 208 -10.97 14.21 22.06
N ASP A 209 -11.67 14.36 20.94
CA ASP A 209 -12.69 15.38 20.71
C ASP A 209 -14.09 14.74 20.64
N GLU A 210 -14.81 14.76 21.76
CA GLU A 210 -16.15 14.17 21.87
C GLU A 210 -17.21 14.86 20.97
N SER A 211 -16.91 16.04 20.43
CA SER A 211 -17.78 16.73 19.47
C SER A 211 -17.70 16.13 18.06
N ASN A 212 -16.57 15.50 17.71
CA ASN A 212 -16.39 14.82 16.45
C ASN A 212 -17.01 13.40 16.49
N LYS A 213 -18.21 13.27 15.93
CA LYS A 213 -18.96 12.01 15.92
C LYS A 213 -18.42 10.93 14.98
N ASN A 214 -17.48 11.28 14.09
CA ASN A 214 -16.82 10.31 13.24
C ASN A 214 -15.69 9.57 13.96
N GLU A 215 -15.14 10.15 15.03
CA GLU A 215 -14.03 9.61 15.83
C GLU A 215 -12.74 9.37 15.00
N TYR A 216 -12.56 10.16 13.93
CA TYR A 216 -11.34 10.23 13.12
C TYR A 216 -11.18 11.60 12.46
N LEU A 217 -9.96 11.85 11.95
CA LEU A 217 -9.61 13.00 11.12
C LEU A 217 -9.10 12.46 9.76
N VAL A 218 -9.76 12.86 8.68
CA VAL A 218 -9.44 12.36 7.33
C VAL A 218 -8.53 13.32 6.58
N ASP A 219 -7.58 12.79 5.83
CA ASP A 219 -6.87 13.57 4.81
C ASP A 219 -7.86 13.94 3.69
N LYS A 220 -8.26 15.22 3.67
CA LYS A 220 -9.28 15.74 2.74
C LYS A 220 -8.91 15.59 1.27
N ASN A 221 -7.62 15.42 0.98
CA ASN A 221 -7.13 15.23 -0.37
C ASN A 221 -6.96 13.75 -0.74
N GLY A 222 -7.21 12.83 0.20
CA GLY A 222 -7.07 11.39 -0.02
C GLY A 222 -5.64 10.94 -0.36
N GLN A 223 -4.64 11.70 0.08
CA GLN A 223 -3.22 11.45 -0.25
C GLN A 223 -2.49 10.64 0.84
N TRP A 224 -3.17 10.28 1.94
CA TRP A 224 -2.57 9.53 3.06
C TRP A 224 -1.31 10.21 3.62
N SER A 225 -1.33 11.55 3.66
CA SER A 225 -0.13 12.36 3.76
C SER A 225 0.33 12.64 5.20
N ALA A 226 1.65 12.66 5.40
CA ALA A 226 2.27 13.13 6.62
C ALA A 226 1.87 14.58 6.95
N ALA A 227 1.70 15.42 5.93
CA ALA A 227 1.35 16.84 6.11
C ALA A 227 -0.02 17.01 6.77
N ALA A 228 -1.04 16.25 6.33
CA ALA A 228 -2.38 16.31 6.93
C ALA A 228 -2.36 15.85 8.39
N ALA A 229 -1.70 14.73 8.71
CA ALA A 229 -1.58 14.23 10.07
C ALA A 229 -0.80 15.20 10.98
N ASN A 230 0.26 15.81 10.47
CA ASN A 230 1.04 16.82 11.21
C ASN A 230 0.18 18.05 11.55
N GLU A 231 -0.55 18.58 10.58
CA GLU A 231 -1.43 19.75 10.78
C GLU A 231 -2.52 19.46 11.84
N TYR A 232 -3.19 18.32 11.71
CA TYR A 232 -4.22 17.90 12.66
C TYR A 232 -3.66 17.66 14.06
N MET A 233 -2.54 16.94 14.17
CA MET A 233 -1.92 16.68 15.47
C MET A 233 -1.41 17.96 16.12
N THR A 234 -0.76 18.86 15.37
CA THR A 234 -0.34 20.18 15.87
C THR A 234 -1.52 20.97 16.39
N THR A 235 -2.62 21.01 15.65
CA THR A 235 -3.85 21.71 16.07
C THR A 235 -4.41 21.09 17.34
N ALA A 236 -4.53 19.76 17.42
CA ALA A 236 -5.07 19.07 18.60
C ALA A 236 -4.23 19.33 19.86
N LEU A 237 -2.90 19.33 19.74
CA LEU A 237 -1.99 19.57 20.86
C LEU A 237 -2.06 21.00 21.43
N THR A 238 -2.63 21.99 20.71
CA THR A 238 -2.85 23.34 21.26
C THR A 238 -3.84 23.33 22.42
N THR A 239 -4.81 22.43 22.40
CA THR A 239 -5.91 22.35 23.38
C THR A 239 -5.89 21.06 24.20
N HIS A 240 -5.33 19.98 23.68
CA HIS A 240 -5.24 18.67 24.30
C HIS A 240 -3.79 18.36 24.65
N ASN A 241 -3.39 18.68 25.89
CA ASN A 241 -2.01 18.58 26.36
C ASN A 241 -1.95 18.36 27.89
N ALA A 242 -0.78 18.03 28.39
CA ALA A 242 -0.58 17.75 29.81
C ALA A 242 -0.95 18.94 30.74
N ALA A 243 -0.72 20.19 30.29
CA ALA A 243 -1.07 21.37 31.10
C ALA A 243 -2.60 21.50 31.33
N ASN A 244 -3.38 21.10 30.35
CA ASN A 244 -4.84 21.10 30.40
C ASN A 244 -5.41 19.81 31.00
N LYS A 245 -4.59 18.84 31.37
CA LYS A 245 -4.98 17.52 31.92
C LYS A 245 -5.97 16.77 31.02
N ASN A 246 -5.79 16.88 29.71
CA ASN A 246 -6.59 16.20 28.70
C ASN A 246 -5.71 15.75 27.53
N MET A 247 -4.48 15.27 27.84
CA MET A 247 -3.51 14.83 26.85
C MET A 247 -4.08 13.74 25.95
N ILE A 248 -3.73 13.76 24.66
CA ILE A 248 -3.91 12.64 23.75
C ILE A 248 -2.90 11.54 24.13
N GLU A 249 -3.39 10.35 24.43
CA GLU A 249 -2.62 9.27 25.04
C GLU A 249 -2.29 8.13 24.05
N LEU A 250 -2.89 8.17 22.85
CA LEU A 250 -2.68 7.19 21.78
C LEU A 250 -2.89 7.84 20.42
N VAL A 251 -2.01 7.54 19.49
CA VAL A 251 -2.13 7.95 18.07
C VAL A 251 -2.27 6.72 17.18
N ILE A 252 -3.36 6.66 16.41
CA ILE A 252 -3.66 5.60 15.46
C ILE A 252 -3.62 6.19 14.05
N CYS A 253 -2.83 5.59 13.16
CA CYS A 253 -2.69 6.05 11.79
C CYS A 253 -3.03 4.94 10.79
N ASN A 254 -3.74 5.30 9.73
CA ASN A 254 -4.06 4.34 8.69
C ASN A 254 -2.82 3.91 7.87
N ASN A 255 -1.73 4.71 7.87
CA ASN A 255 -0.45 4.32 7.30
C ASN A 255 0.74 4.96 8.04
N ASP A 256 1.95 4.53 7.70
CA ASP A 256 3.19 5.02 8.29
C ASP A 256 3.50 6.47 7.94
N GLY A 257 3.16 6.92 6.72
CA GLY A 257 3.36 8.33 6.34
C GLY A 257 2.60 9.29 7.26
N MET A 258 1.35 8.95 7.61
CA MET A 258 0.59 9.74 8.59
C MET A 258 1.18 9.63 10.01
N ALA A 259 1.71 8.45 10.39
CA ALA A 259 2.41 8.28 11.67
C ALA A 259 3.66 9.16 11.76
N GLU A 260 4.46 9.24 10.70
CA GLU A 260 5.62 10.14 10.60
C GLU A 260 5.22 11.61 10.80
N GLY A 261 4.10 12.02 10.18
CA GLY A 261 3.54 13.37 10.33
C GLY A 261 3.12 13.67 11.76
N ALA A 262 2.41 12.75 12.41
CA ALA A 262 1.99 12.87 13.80
C ALA A 262 3.20 12.91 14.76
N ILE A 263 4.20 12.05 14.55
CA ILE A 263 5.44 12.04 15.34
C ILE A 263 6.19 13.37 15.20
N SER A 264 6.23 13.95 14.00
CA SER A 264 6.85 15.28 13.80
C SER A 264 6.18 16.36 14.65
N ALA A 265 4.85 16.36 14.77
CA ALA A 265 4.12 17.28 15.64
C ALA A 265 4.37 16.98 17.14
N LEU A 266 4.39 15.70 17.53
CA LEU A 266 4.73 15.28 18.88
C LEU A 266 6.15 15.70 19.27
N ASN A 267 7.13 15.55 18.37
CA ASN A 267 8.51 15.98 18.60
C ASN A 267 8.59 17.49 18.86
N ALA A 268 7.83 18.30 18.14
CA ALA A 268 7.77 19.77 18.34
C ALA A 268 7.18 20.11 19.71
N ALA A 269 6.31 19.25 20.26
CA ALA A 269 5.73 19.39 21.60
C ALA A 269 6.57 18.73 22.72
N GLY A 270 7.73 18.15 22.39
CA GLY A 270 8.65 17.54 23.36
C GLY A 270 8.40 16.05 23.63
N TYR A 271 7.50 15.40 22.90
CA TYR A 271 7.24 13.96 22.99
C TYR A 271 7.92 13.19 21.84
N ASN A 272 8.12 11.89 22.00
CA ASN A 272 8.62 10.97 20.98
C ASN A 272 9.97 11.41 20.33
N THR A 273 10.82 12.12 21.08
CA THR A 273 12.10 12.64 20.54
C THR A 273 13.21 11.58 20.50
N GLY A 274 12.99 10.43 21.09
CA GLY A 274 13.92 9.28 21.11
C GLY A 274 13.85 8.49 22.41
N ALA A 275 14.70 7.49 22.53
CA ALA A 275 14.72 6.60 23.70
C ALA A 275 14.90 7.36 25.01
N GLY A 276 14.01 7.08 25.98
CA GLY A 276 14.00 7.73 27.30
C GLY A 276 13.30 9.09 27.38
N ALA A 277 12.83 9.64 26.26
CA ALA A 277 11.96 10.82 26.25
C ALA A 277 10.49 10.42 26.59
N PRO A 278 9.67 11.36 27.09
CA PRO A 278 8.24 11.13 27.17
C PRO A 278 7.67 10.74 25.81
N ALA A 279 6.93 9.64 25.74
CA ALA A 279 6.41 9.14 24.48
C ALA A 279 4.92 8.86 24.57
N ILE A 280 4.20 9.24 23.53
CA ILE A 280 2.82 8.85 23.25
C ILE A 280 2.87 7.67 22.28
N PRO A 281 2.18 6.54 22.53
CA PRO A 281 2.14 5.42 21.61
C PRO A 281 1.62 5.84 20.25
N VAL A 282 2.34 5.49 19.19
CA VAL A 282 1.97 5.74 17.78
C VAL A 282 2.00 4.44 17.01
N PHE A 283 0.90 4.11 16.35
CA PHE A 283 0.77 2.91 15.52
C PHE A 283 0.43 3.27 14.07
N GLY A 284 1.12 2.64 13.13
CA GLY A 284 0.93 2.79 11.70
C GLY A 284 0.59 1.47 10.99
N VAL A 285 0.65 1.51 9.67
CA VAL A 285 0.57 0.36 8.76
C VAL A 285 1.55 0.61 7.63
N ASP A 286 2.26 -0.38 7.16
CA ASP A 286 3.12 -0.59 6.00
C ASP A 286 4.49 -1.15 6.33
N ALA A 287 5.10 -0.79 7.46
CA ALA A 287 6.50 -1.02 7.83
C ALA A 287 7.46 -0.44 6.78
N THR A 288 7.26 0.84 6.44
CA THR A 288 8.20 1.59 5.59
C THR A 288 9.58 1.68 6.25
N GLU A 289 10.64 1.87 5.46
CA GLU A 289 11.99 2.01 6.00
C GLU A 289 12.09 3.15 7.03
N ALA A 290 11.36 4.25 6.81
CA ALA A 290 11.31 5.38 7.74
C ALA A 290 10.61 5.00 9.06
N ALA A 291 9.46 4.33 9.00
CA ALA A 291 8.75 3.86 10.20
C ALA A 291 9.58 2.83 10.99
N VAL A 292 10.24 1.89 10.31
CA VAL A 292 11.16 0.93 10.93
C VAL A 292 12.28 1.66 11.68
N ALA A 293 12.85 2.72 11.08
CA ALA A 293 13.86 3.54 11.76
C ALA A 293 13.28 4.27 12.99
N LEU A 294 12.07 4.83 12.89
CA LEU A 294 11.40 5.50 14.02
C LEU A 294 11.08 4.53 15.16
N ILE A 295 10.71 3.29 14.87
CA ILE A 295 10.46 2.25 15.87
C ILE A 295 11.79 1.90 16.57
N ARG A 296 12.84 1.64 15.80
CA ARG A 296 14.19 1.35 16.36
C ARG A 296 14.69 2.49 17.25
N ASP A 297 14.43 3.73 16.87
CA ASP A 297 14.87 4.93 17.59
C ASP A 297 13.95 5.28 18.79
N GLY A 298 12.93 4.46 19.09
CA GLY A 298 11.97 4.67 20.19
C GLY A 298 11.03 5.86 20.02
N LYS A 299 10.79 6.26 18.78
CA LYS A 299 9.90 7.38 18.40
C LYS A 299 8.52 6.93 17.95
N MET A 300 8.40 5.71 17.50
CA MET A 300 7.16 5.04 17.07
C MET A 300 7.03 3.71 17.82
N THR A 301 5.83 3.29 18.16
CA THR A 301 5.59 2.10 18.97
C THR A 301 5.55 0.83 18.12
N GLY A 302 4.89 0.88 16.97
CA GLY A 302 4.77 -0.27 16.10
C GLY A 302 3.99 0.03 14.83
N THR A 303 4.06 -0.91 13.88
CA THR A 303 3.35 -0.84 12.61
C THR A 303 2.91 -2.21 12.15
N VAL A 304 1.84 -2.28 11.38
CA VAL A 304 1.43 -3.51 10.69
C VAL A 304 2.16 -3.57 9.36
N LYS A 305 3.04 -4.56 9.21
CA LYS A 305 3.83 -4.74 7.98
C LYS A 305 2.94 -5.17 6.82
N GLN A 306 2.99 -4.42 5.73
CA GLN A 306 2.46 -4.76 4.41
C GLN A 306 3.60 -5.21 3.49
N ASP A 307 3.58 -6.47 3.01
CA ASP A 307 4.70 -7.05 2.26
C ASP A 307 4.76 -6.56 0.80
N ALA A 308 5.46 -5.45 0.57
CA ALA A 308 5.68 -4.90 -0.77
C ALA A 308 6.45 -5.86 -1.69
N ALA A 309 7.39 -6.64 -1.15
CA ALA A 309 8.17 -7.60 -1.94
C ALA A 309 7.31 -8.80 -2.37
N GLY A 310 6.46 -9.32 -1.48
CA GLY A 310 5.49 -10.38 -1.79
C GLY A 310 4.48 -9.93 -2.85
N MET A 311 3.97 -8.70 -2.73
CA MET A 311 3.09 -8.10 -3.74
C MET A 311 3.79 -7.99 -5.10
N ALA A 312 5.01 -7.48 -5.12
CA ALA A 312 5.81 -7.35 -6.35
C ALA A 312 6.07 -8.71 -7.03
N LYS A 313 6.39 -9.76 -6.26
CA LYS A 313 6.59 -11.12 -6.77
C LYS A 313 5.33 -11.67 -7.42
N ALA A 314 4.17 -11.49 -6.80
CA ALA A 314 2.90 -11.93 -7.35
C ALA A 314 2.56 -11.18 -8.65
N LEU A 315 2.70 -9.85 -8.65
CA LEU A 315 2.47 -9.01 -9.85
C LEU A 315 3.39 -9.40 -11.01
N ALA A 316 4.68 -9.60 -10.74
CA ALA A 316 5.65 -9.98 -11.77
C ALA A 316 5.37 -11.40 -12.32
N LEU A 317 4.88 -12.34 -11.50
CA LEU A 317 4.43 -13.64 -11.98
C LEU A 317 3.25 -13.51 -12.93
N LEU A 318 2.21 -12.76 -12.56
CA LEU A 318 1.03 -12.57 -13.40
C LEU A 318 1.39 -11.83 -14.70
N ALA A 319 2.29 -10.84 -14.65
CA ALA A 319 2.78 -10.14 -15.84
C ALA A 319 3.55 -11.10 -16.77
N ALA A 320 4.38 -11.98 -16.23
CA ALA A 320 5.10 -12.99 -17.02
C ALA A 320 4.11 -13.97 -17.68
N ASN A 321 3.14 -14.49 -16.93
CA ASN A 321 2.11 -15.37 -17.48
C ASN A 321 1.36 -14.72 -18.65
N ALA A 322 0.95 -13.45 -18.47
CA ALA A 322 0.26 -12.69 -19.51
C ALA A 322 1.11 -12.52 -20.78
N THR A 323 2.39 -12.15 -20.63
CA THR A 323 3.29 -11.93 -21.79
C THR A 323 3.72 -13.22 -22.48
N GLU A 324 3.68 -14.35 -21.77
CA GLU A 324 3.95 -15.69 -22.33
C GLU A 324 2.69 -16.36 -22.92
N GLY A 325 1.52 -15.71 -22.84
CA GLY A 325 0.25 -16.26 -23.33
C GLY A 325 -0.30 -17.41 -22.47
N LYS A 326 0.12 -17.53 -21.22
CA LYS A 326 -0.39 -18.47 -20.24
C LYS A 326 -1.67 -17.95 -19.60
N ALA A 327 -2.39 -18.83 -18.88
CA ALA A 327 -3.47 -18.37 -18.02
C ALA A 327 -2.93 -17.40 -16.94
N LEU A 328 -3.63 -16.30 -16.70
CA LEU A 328 -3.15 -15.23 -15.80
C LEU A 328 -2.76 -15.77 -14.42
N MET A 329 -3.56 -16.68 -13.87
CA MET A 329 -3.35 -17.29 -12.54
C MET A 329 -2.51 -18.58 -12.57
N ASP A 330 -1.80 -18.87 -13.66
CA ASP A 330 -0.95 -20.07 -13.72
C ASP A 330 0.18 -20.01 -12.69
N SER A 331 0.51 -21.16 -12.08
CA SER A 331 1.64 -21.33 -11.16
C SER A 331 1.60 -20.42 -9.91
N THR A 332 0.41 -20.02 -9.45
CA THR A 332 0.21 -19.17 -8.27
C THR A 332 0.24 -19.92 -6.94
N GLY A 333 0.51 -21.23 -6.91
CA GLY A 333 0.44 -22.09 -5.71
C GLY A 333 1.36 -21.70 -4.54
N ALA A 334 2.30 -20.76 -4.74
CA ALA A 334 3.10 -20.19 -3.64
C ALA A 334 2.39 -19.05 -2.87
N PHE A 335 1.22 -18.62 -3.35
CA PHE A 335 0.46 -17.53 -2.77
C PHE A 335 -0.89 -18.02 -2.23
N SER A 336 -1.47 -17.28 -1.30
CA SER A 336 -2.87 -17.46 -0.90
C SER A 336 -3.77 -16.91 -2.00
N VAL A 337 -4.57 -17.77 -2.62
CA VAL A 337 -5.46 -17.43 -3.73
C VAL A 337 -6.91 -17.57 -3.30
N ASP A 338 -7.71 -16.57 -3.58
CA ASP A 338 -9.16 -16.68 -3.53
C ASP A 338 -9.62 -17.18 -4.92
N GLU A 339 -9.86 -18.49 -5.01
CA GLU A 339 -10.16 -19.15 -6.29
C GLU A 339 -11.49 -18.69 -6.90
N THR A 340 -12.42 -18.19 -6.08
CA THR A 340 -13.75 -17.77 -6.55
C THR A 340 -13.70 -16.47 -7.35
N VAL A 341 -12.64 -15.67 -7.19
CA VAL A 341 -12.57 -14.31 -7.73
C VAL A 341 -11.21 -13.93 -8.32
N ARG A 342 -10.28 -14.85 -8.48
CA ARG A 342 -8.92 -14.60 -9.00
C ARG A 342 -8.18 -13.47 -8.25
N LYS A 343 -8.23 -13.50 -6.91
CA LYS A 343 -7.49 -12.58 -6.04
C LYS A 343 -6.36 -13.30 -5.33
N ILE A 344 -5.14 -12.78 -5.45
CA ILE A 344 -3.99 -13.18 -4.64
C ILE A 344 -3.96 -12.30 -3.40
N ARG A 345 -3.89 -12.93 -2.22
CA ARG A 345 -3.86 -12.26 -0.93
C ARG A 345 -2.47 -12.31 -0.32
N ILE A 346 -1.89 -11.14 -0.11
CA ILE A 346 -0.59 -10.98 0.55
C ILE A 346 -0.88 -10.71 2.03
N PRO A 347 -0.41 -11.55 2.95
CA PRO A 347 -0.73 -11.41 4.37
C PRO A 347 -0.03 -10.20 4.98
N TYR A 348 -0.66 -9.66 6.03
CA TYR A 348 -0.04 -8.69 6.91
C TYR A 348 0.73 -9.37 8.06
N ALA A 349 1.58 -8.61 8.77
CA ALA A 349 2.25 -9.06 9.98
C ALA A 349 2.44 -7.92 10.99
N LYS A 350 2.42 -8.23 12.28
CA LYS A 350 2.77 -7.26 13.34
C LYS A 350 4.28 -6.95 13.28
N TYR A 351 4.66 -5.70 13.55
CA TYR A 351 6.05 -5.29 13.63
C TYR A 351 6.27 -4.29 14.77
N PHE A 352 7.12 -4.66 15.73
CA PHE A 352 7.51 -3.88 16.90
C PHE A 352 9.03 -3.58 16.96
N GLY A 353 9.78 -3.86 15.89
CA GLY A 353 11.21 -3.57 15.82
C GLY A 353 12.12 -4.80 15.90
N GLU A 354 11.60 -6.02 15.77
CA GLU A 354 12.39 -7.26 15.72
C GLU A 354 12.46 -7.86 14.30
#